data_d776d3cfa212fd3e83026cbcf5d3867c
#
_entry.id   d776d3cfa212fd3e83026cbcf5d3867c
#
_cell.length_a   1.000
_cell.length_b   1.000
_cell.length_c   1.000
_cell.angle_alpha   90.00
_cell.angle_beta   90.00
_cell.angle_gamma   90.00
#
_symmetry.space_group_name_H-M   'P 1'
#
loop_
_entity.id
_entity.type
_entity.pdbx_description
1 polymer ?
#
loop_
_entity_poly.entity_id
_entity_poly.type
_entity_poly.pdbx_seq_one_letter_code
_entity_poly.pdbx_strand_id
1 'polypeptide(L)'
;GELSGQSAGMTEPMAPTLARHAKPNDYQASVYQELGRYAKEALKGTGLDQPSTWGEQDTVELIEGHDPIDEVVTTLLYRVSHAPYRNILAVVRDWTDKQKQDAIEVGMKSRGPYDELIKEFRSGYAFTFDILMDIGGWRDMHRHRRCQQIQQNFTTLHGYDVPPPLIQAGLD
;
A
#
# COMPACT_ATOMS: atom_id res chain seq x y z
N GLY A 1 -19.17 -10.03 -3.16
CA GLY A 1 -19.12 -11.35 -3.81
C GLY A 1 -20.48 -11.82 -4.30
N GLU A 2 -21.49 -11.94 -3.43
CA GLU A 2 -22.82 -12.49 -3.81
C GLU A 2 -23.63 -11.57 -4.72
N LEU A 3 -23.57 -10.25 -4.51
CA LEU A 3 -24.30 -9.28 -5.34
C LEU A 3 -23.74 -9.17 -6.76
N SER A 4 -22.44 -9.34 -6.95
CA SER A 4 -21.84 -9.32 -8.28
C SER A 4 -22.15 -10.57 -9.10
N GLY A 5 -22.29 -11.74 -8.45
CA GLY A 5 -22.66 -12.98 -9.11
C GLY A 5 -24.11 -13.02 -9.59
N GLN A 6 -25.05 -12.46 -8.80
CA GLN A 6 -26.46 -12.38 -9.18
C GLN A 6 -26.70 -11.36 -10.28
N SER A 7 -26.03 -10.22 -10.26
CA SER A 7 -26.18 -9.20 -11.32
C SER A 7 -25.51 -9.61 -12.63
N ALA A 8 -24.43 -10.39 -12.61
CA ALA A 8 -23.76 -10.86 -13.82
C ALA A 8 -24.66 -11.73 -14.69
N GLY A 9 -25.42 -12.67 -14.09
CA GLY A 9 -26.34 -13.52 -14.82
C GLY A 9 -27.54 -12.77 -15.43
N MET A 10 -27.98 -11.69 -14.79
CA MET A 10 -29.11 -10.86 -15.27
C MET A 10 -28.68 -9.80 -16.30
N THR A 11 -27.43 -9.36 -16.27
CA THR A 11 -26.92 -8.25 -17.11
C THR A 11 -26.15 -8.74 -18.33
N GLU A 12 -25.77 -9.99 -18.40
CA GLU A 12 -24.98 -10.57 -19.50
C GLU A 12 -25.58 -10.31 -20.89
N PRO A 13 -26.91 -10.46 -21.14
CA PRO A 13 -27.50 -10.16 -22.42
C PRO A 13 -27.55 -8.67 -22.77
N MET A 14 -27.58 -7.80 -21.75
CA MET A 14 -27.76 -6.33 -21.90
C MET A 14 -26.46 -5.56 -21.76
N ALA A 15 -25.49 -6.10 -21.02
CA ALA A 15 -24.20 -5.45 -20.74
C ALA A 15 -23.06 -6.48 -20.66
N PRO A 16 -22.68 -7.11 -21.79
CA PRO A 16 -21.66 -8.17 -21.80
C PRO A 16 -20.29 -7.68 -21.31
N THR A 17 -19.99 -6.37 -21.47
CA THR A 17 -18.76 -5.77 -20.94
C THR A 17 -18.77 -5.72 -19.42
N LEU A 18 -19.91 -5.39 -18.81
CA LEU A 18 -20.04 -5.33 -17.35
C LEU A 18 -19.93 -6.75 -16.74
N ALA A 19 -20.57 -7.75 -17.36
CA ALA A 19 -20.47 -9.15 -16.95
C ALA A 19 -19.02 -9.67 -17.00
N ARG A 20 -18.25 -9.24 -18.00
CA ARG A 20 -16.84 -9.62 -18.15
C ARG A 20 -15.95 -9.05 -17.03
N HIS A 21 -16.29 -7.89 -16.47
CA HIS A 21 -15.59 -7.23 -15.36
C HIS A 21 -16.14 -7.62 -13.97
N ALA A 22 -17.17 -8.45 -13.90
CA ALA A 22 -17.73 -8.94 -12.63
C ALA A 22 -16.87 -10.01 -11.95
N LYS A 23 -15.89 -10.59 -12.66
CA LYS A 23 -14.94 -11.56 -12.07
C LYS A 23 -13.91 -10.82 -11.22
N PRO A 24 -13.59 -11.33 -10.01
CA PRO A 24 -12.51 -10.80 -9.20
C PRO A 24 -11.18 -10.80 -9.99
N ASN A 25 -10.35 -9.79 -9.78
CA ASN A 25 -8.97 -9.80 -10.28
C ASN A 25 -8.10 -10.58 -9.29
N ASP A 26 -7.82 -11.84 -9.61
CA ASP A 26 -7.06 -12.74 -8.75
C ASP A 26 -5.63 -12.24 -8.52
N TYR A 27 -5.03 -11.56 -9.50
CA TYR A 27 -3.70 -10.95 -9.33
C TYR A 27 -3.69 -9.92 -8.21
N GLN A 28 -4.59 -8.94 -8.23
CA GLN A 28 -4.63 -7.91 -7.19
C GLN A 28 -4.96 -8.48 -5.80
N ALA A 29 -5.75 -9.56 -5.74
CA ALA A 29 -6.08 -10.21 -4.47
C ALA A 29 -4.88 -10.98 -3.89
N SER A 30 -4.11 -11.67 -4.73
CA SER A 30 -3.00 -12.53 -4.31
C SER A 30 -1.70 -11.76 -4.08
N VAL A 31 -1.38 -10.77 -4.91
CA VAL A 31 -0.09 -10.06 -4.87
C VAL A 31 0.20 -9.42 -3.52
N TYR A 32 -0.77 -8.77 -2.88
CA TYR A 32 -0.57 -8.15 -1.57
C TYR A 32 -0.43 -9.16 -0.44
N GLN A 33 -1.02 -10.35 -0.57
CA GLN A 33 -0.80 -11.43 0.39
C GLN A 33 0.61 -12.01 0.26
N GLU A 34 1.09 -12.19 -0.97
CA GLU A 34 2.45 -12.67 -1.24
C GLU A 34 3.51 -11.66 -0.82
N LEU A 35 3.33 -10.38 -1.16
CA LEU A 35 4.19 -9.29 -0.68
C LEU A 35 4.19 -9.17 0.84
N GLY A 36 3.04 -9.32 1.50
CA GLY A 36 2.97 -9.28 2.96
C GLY A 36 3.73 -10.42 3.64
N ARG A 37 3.69 -11.64 3.06
CA ARG A 37 4.51 -12.77 3.54
C ARG A 37 5.99 -12.52 3.32
N TYR A 38 6.36 -12.04 2.12
CA TYR A 38 7.73 -11.70 1.79
C TYR A 38 8.29 -10.60 2.70
N ALA A 39 7.54 -9.50 2.90
CA ALA A 39 7.95 -8.38 3.74
C ALA A 39 8.23 -8.83 5.19
N LYS A 40 7.39 -9.68 5.78
CA LYS A 40 7.60 -10.21 7.13
C LYS A 40 8.93 -10.97 7.26
N GLU A 41 9.32 -11.74 6.24
CA GLU A 41 10.58 -12.46 6.28
C GLU A 41 11.77 -11.54 5.94
N ALA A 42 11.64 -10.70 4.91
CA ALA A 42 12.69 -9.80 4.45
C ALA A 42 13.05 -8.70 5.45
N LEU A 43 12.08 -8.23 6.24
CA LEU A 43 12.29 -7.20 7.28
C LEU A 43 12.55 -7.80 8.66
N LYS A 44 12.61 -9.11 8.80
CA LYS A 44 12.84 -9.78 10.08
C LYS A 44 14.20 -9.40 10.68
N GLY A 45 14.17 -9.03 11.95
CA GLY A 45 15.38 -8.63 12.68
C GLY A 45 15.88 -7.22 12.37
N THR A 46 15.21 -6.47 11.48
CA THR A 46 15.55 -5.05 11.21
C THR A 46 14.88 -4.09 12.20
N GLY A 47 14.00 -4.58 13.08
CA GLY A 47 13.13 -3.77 13.92
C GLY A 47 11.86 -3.27 13.22
N LEU A 48 11.71 -3.55 11.93
CA LEU A 48 10.54 -3.18 11.11
C LEU A 48 9.55 -4.33 10.92
N ASP A 49 9.89 -5.50 11.41
CA ASP A 49 9.04 -6.70 11.44
C ASP A 49 7.92 -6.61 12.49
N GLN A 50 8.01 -5.62 13.37
CA GLN A 50 6.98 -5.28 14.36
C GLN A 50 6.35 -3.93 14.02
N PRO A 51 5.07 -3.74 14.34
CA PRO A 51 4.45 -2.44 14.20
C PRO A 51 5.25 -1.37 14.97
N SER A 52 5.72 -0.36 14.26
CA SER A 52 6.42 0.77 14.87
C SER A 52 5.53 2.00 14.88
N THR A 53 5.58 2.76 15.96
CA THR A 53 4.95 4.08 16.02
C THR A 53 5.81 5.08 15.23
N TRP A 54 5.19 6.11 14.68
CA TRP A 54 5.91 7.19 14.00
C TRP A 54 6.78 8.03 14.95
N GLY A 55 6.57 7.90 16.27
CA GLY A 55 7.29 8.68 17.28
C GLY A 55 6.93 10.16 17.25
N GLU A 56 7.88 11.01 17.68
CA GLU A 56 7.75 12.48 17.67
C GLU A 56 8.15 13.10 16.32
N GLN A 57 7.91 12.42 15.21
CA GLN A 57 8.33 12.87 13.88
C GLN A 57 7.27 13.76 13.25
N ASP A 58 7.71 14.59 12.31
CA ASP A 58 6.80 15.36 11.47
C ASP A 58 5.82 14.43 10.76
N THR A 59 4.55 14.81 10.74
CA THR A 59 3.49 14.05 10.07
C THR A 59 3.60 14.07 8.54
N VAL A 60 4.46 14.92 8.00
CA VAL A 60 4.78 15.02 6.57
C VAL A 60 6.29 15.06 6.39
N GLU A 61 6.82 14.12 5.63
CA GLU A 61 8.24 14.02 5.33
C GLU A 61 8.46 14.01 3.81
N LEU A 62 9.34 14.88 3.30
CA LEU A 62 9.84 14.79 1.92
C LEU A 62 11.02 13.80 1.89
N ILE A 63 10.88 12.78 1.06
CA ILE A 63 11.91 11.76 0.85
C ILE A 63 12.75 12.17 -0.37
N GLU A 64 14.04 12.44 -0.17
CA GLU A 64 14.95 12.94 -1.21
C GLU A 64 16.05 11.93 -1.59
N GLY A 65 16.48 12.02 -2.84
CA GLY A 65 17.79 11.54 -3.31
C GLY A 65 18.03 10.04 -3.26
N HIS A 66 17.21 9.22 -3.93
CA HIS A 66 17.39 7.77 -3.96
C HIS A 66 17.32 7.20 -5.36
N ASP A 67 17.84 5.96 -5.47
CA ASP A 67 17.78 5.18 -6.69
C ASP A 67 16.32 4.77 -6.98
N PRO A 68 15.86 4.85 -8.23
CA PRO A 68 14.50 4.44 -8.60
C PRO A 68 14.16 3.00 -8.24
N ILE A 69 15.12 2.08 -8.28
CA ILE A 69 14.90 0.67 -7.88
C ILE A 69 14.67 0.58 -6.37
N ASP A 70 15.46 1.29 -5.59
CA ASP A 70 15.28 1.35 -4.13
C ASP A 70 13.90 1.89 -3.78
N GLU A 71 13.43 2.90 -4.50
CA GLU A 71 12.12 3.49 -4.29
C GLU A 71 10.98 2.53 -4.63
N VAL A 72 11.06 1.84 -5.76
CA VAL A 72 10.06 0.82 -6.14
C VAL A 72 9.99 -0.29 -5.09
N VAL A 73 11.15 -0.85 -4.70
CA VAL A 73 11.20 -1.92 -3.69
C VAL A 73 10.68 -1.45 -2.35
N THR A 74 11.10 -0.26 -1.91
CA THR A 74 10.59 0.36 -0.67
C THR A 74 9.08 0.52 -0.72
N THR A 75 8.53 1.00 -1.83
CA THR A 75 7.09 1.22 -2.01
C THR A 75 6.29 -0.10 -1.97
N LEU A 76 6.82 -1.16 -2.57
CA LEU A 76 6.22 -2.50 -2.49
C LEU A 76 6.12 -2.99 -1.04
N LEU A 77 7.21 -2.84 -0.27
CA LEU A 77 7.26 -3.24 1.14
C LEU A 77 6.40 -2.33 2.02
N TYR A 78 6.42 -1.01 1.77
CA TYR A 78 5.63 -0.02 2.50
C TYR A 78 4.14 -0.35 2.43
N ARG A 79 3.63 -0.75 1.26
CA ARG A 79 2.21 -1.09 1.06
C ARG A 79 1.70 -2.17 2.02
N VAL A 80 2.57 -3.09 2.42
CA VAL A 80 2.22 -4.29 3.20
C VAL A 80 2.85 -4.31 4.60
N SER A 81 3.54 -3.22 4.98
CA SER A 81 4.13 -3.03 6.31
C SER A 81 3.42 -1.91 7.07
N HIS A 82 3.84 -1.68 8.31
CA HIS A 82 3.37 -0.56 9.15
C HIS A 82 4.56 0.28 9.67
N ALA A 83 5.70 0.22 8.95
CA ALA A 83 6.89 1.01 9.27
C ALA A 83 6.91 2.32 8.47
N PRO A 84 7.50 3.41 9.00
CA PRO A 84 7.75 4.64 8.26
C PRO A 84 8.58 4.38 6.99
N TYR A 85 8.25 5.09 5.90
CA TYR A 85 8.87 4.90 4.59
C TYR A 85 10.39 4.98 4.64
N ARG A 86 10.95 6.01 5.30
CA ARG A 86 12.40 6.22 5.43
C ARG A 86 13.12 5.06 6.12
N ASN A 87 12.47 4.39 7.08
CA ASN A 87 13.08 3.27 7.79
C ASN A 87 13.20 2.05 6.87
N ILE A 88 12.17 1.80 6.06
CA ILE A 88 12.20 0.75 5.04
C ILE A 88 13.26 1.09 3.97
N LEU A 89 13.30 2.34 3.49
CA LEU A 89 14.28 2.80 2.51
C LEU A 89 15.71 2.62 3.01
N ALA A 90 15.99 2.93 4.28
CA ALA A 90 17.30 2.73 4.86
C ALA A 90 17.74 1.25 4.81
N VAL A 91 16.81 0.33 5.10
CA VAL A 91 17.08 -1.11 5.01
C VAL A 91 17.27 -1.56 3.56
N VAL A 92 16.42 -1.09 2.63
CA VAL A 92 16.48 -1.45 1.20
C VAL A 92 17.77 -0.98 0.54
N ARG A 93 18.31 0.18 0.94
CA ARG A 93 19.60 0.68 0.43
C ARG A 93 20.77 -0.28 0.68
N ASP A 94 20.73 -1.00 1.78
CA ASP A 94 21.76 -1.98 2.15
C ASP A 94 21.53 -3.36 1.50
N TRP A 95 20.42 -3.54 0.78
CA TRP A 95 20.11 -4.80 0.10
C TRP A 95 21.00 -5.01 -1.13
N THR A 96 21.32 -6.27 -1.38
CA THR A 96 21.94 -6.71 -2.63
C THR A 96 20.94 -6.58 -3.80
N ASP A 97 21.45 -6.46 -5.02
CA ASP A 97 20.64 -6.44 -6.24
C ASP A 97 19.71 -7.65 -6.32
N LYS A 98 20.18 -8.82 -5.86
CA LYS A 98 19.35 -10.03 -5.82
C LYS A 98 18.16 -9.89 -4.89
N GLN A 99 18.32 -9.35 -3.69
CA GLN A 99 17.21 -9.14 -2.76
C GLN A 99 16.18 -8.14 -3.32
N LYS A 100 16.66 -7.09 -3.98
CA LYS A 100 15.80 -6.10 -4.67
C LYS A 100 15.02 -6.77 -5.81
N GLN A 101 15.70 -7.58 -6.61
CA GLN A 101 15.08 -8.35 -7.70
C GLN A 101 14.03 -9.33 -7.17
N ASP A 102 14.33 -10.08 -6.10
CA ASP A 102 13.39 -11.03 -5.49
C ASP A 102 12.09 -10.32 -5.04
N ALA A 103 12.18 -9.11 -4.47
CA ALA A 103 11.01 -8.31 -4.09
C ALA A 103 10.17 -7.91 -5.31
N ILE A 104 10.80 -7.49 -6.40
CA ILE A 104 10.14 -7.13 -7.66
C ILE A 104 9.45 -8.36 -8.25
N GLU A 105 10.11 -9.51 -8.28
CA GLU A 105 9.57 -10.76 -8.80
C GLU A 105 8.33 -11.21 -8.02
N VAL A 106 8.35 -11.09 -6.68
CA VAL A 106 7.17 -11.36 -5.84
C VAL A 106 5.98 -10.48 -6.25
N GLY A 107 6.23 -9.20 -6.49
CA GLY A 107 5.19 -8.25 -6.93
C GLY A 107 4.59 -8.56 -8.31
N MET A 108 5.31 -9.31 -9.15
CA MET A 108 4.88 -9.67 -10.50
C MET A 108 4.45 -11.13 -10.67
N LYS A 109 4.75 -12.00 -9.70
CA LYS A 109 4.65 -13.46 -9.80
C LYS A 109 3.30 -13.97 -10.28
N SER A 110 2.21 -13.40 -9.77
CA SER A 110 0.84 -13.83 -10.09
C SER A 110 0.22 -13.06 -11.26
N ARG A 111 1.01 -12.19 -11.95
CA ARG A 111 0.51 -11.35 -13.01
C ARG A 111 0.22 -12.17 -14.27
N GLY A 112 -1.00 -12.07 -14.78
CA GLY A 112 -1.40 -12.60 -16.08
C GLY A 112 -1.02 -11.64 -17.24
N PRO A 113 -1.16 -12.11 -18.50
CA PRO A 113 -0.71 -11.36 -19.67
C PRO A 113 -1.49 -10.05 -19.91
N TYR A 114 -2.69 -9.92 -19.37
CA TYR A 114 -3.56 -8.74 -19.54
C TYR A 114 -3.77 -7.94 -18.25
N ASP A 115 -3.11 -8.33 -17.14
CA ASP A 115 -3.20 -7.59 -15.90
C ASP A 115 -2.30 -6.36 -15.95
N GLU A 116 -2.83 -5.21 -15.51
CA GLU A 116 -2.00 -4.03 -15.28
C GLU A 116 -1.10 -4.28 -14.06
N LEU A 117 0.12 -3.73 -14.10
CA LEU A 117 0.99 -3.69 -12.94
C LEU A 117 0.31 -2.94 -11.79
N ILE A 118 0.54 -3.42 -10.58
CA ILE A 118 0.10 -2.69 -9.38
C ILE A 118 0.75 -1.31 -9.36
N LYS A 119 0.06 -0.35 -8.73
CA LYS A 119 0.45 1.08 -8.77
C LYS A 119 1.82 1.35 -8.13
N GLU A 120 2.27 0.49 -7.25
CA GLU A 120 3.56 0.56 -6.56
C GLU A 120 4.75 0.57 -7.53
N PHE A 121 4.62 -0.06 -8.70
CA PHE A 121 5.64 -0.01 -9.77
C PHE A 121 5.74 1.33 -10.51
N ARG A 122 4.89 2.30 -10.17
CA ARG A 122 4.92 3.65 -10.75
C ARG A 122 5.68 4.67 -9.89
N SER A 123 6.29 4.24 -8.79
CA SER A 123 7.16 5.08 -7.96
C SER A 123 8.54 5.28 -8.60
N GLY A 124 9.33 6.20 -8.09
CA GLY A 124 10.72 6.41 -8.51
C GLY A 124 10.96 7.57 -9.50
N TYR A 125 9.95 8.35 -9.88
CA TYR A 125 10.08 9.39 -10.89
C TYR A 125 9.64 10.80 -10.48
N ALA A 126 9.26 10.99 -9.21
CA ALA A 126 8.72 12.25 -8.70
C ALA A 126 9.11 12.46 -7.24
N PHE A 127 8.73 13.59 -6.67
CA PHE A 127 8.87 13.77 -5.22
C PHE A 127 8.00 12.78 -4.47
N THR A 128 8.60 12.13 -3.48
CA THR A 128 7.91 11.19 -2.59
C THR A 128 7.73 11.84 -1.23
N PHE A 129 6.48 11.89 -0.77
CA PHE A 129 6.13 12.33 0.58
C PHE A 129 5.62 11.16 1.38
N ASP A 130 6.14 10.96 2.58
CA ASP A 130 5.56 10.08 3.59
C ASP A 130 4.67 10.91 4.51
N ILE A 131 3.38 10.56 4.63
CA ILE A 131 2.38 11.38 5.31
C ILE A 131 1.57 10.51 6.26
N LEU A 132 1.61 10.85 7.55
CA LEU A 132 0.70 10.32 8.55
C LEU A 132 -0.54 11.21 8.62
N MET A 133 -1.71 10.66 8.37
CA MET A 133 -2.97 11.39 8.42
C MET A 133 -4.14 10.49 8.86
N ASP A 134 -5.21 11.11 9.31
CA ASP A 134 -6.45 10.42 9.60
C ASP A 134 -7.21 10.00 8.34
N ILE A 135 -8.24 9.17 8.51
CA ILE A 135 -9.06 8.69 7.39
C ILE A 135 -9.84 9.82 6.69
N GLY A 136 -10.17 10.91 7.40
CA GLY A 136 -10.85 12.07 6.84
C GLY A 136 -9.96 12.80 5.85
N GLY A 137 -8.74 13.15 6.29
CA GLY A 137 -7.71 13.76 5.45
C GLY A 137 -7.36 12.88 4.24
N TRP A 138 -7.24 11.57 4.44
CA TRP A 138 -7.02 10.62 3.35
C TRP A 138 -8.14 10.66 2.29
N ARG A 139 -9.39 10.65 2.69
CA ARG A 139 -10.53 10.69 1.75
C ARG A 139 -10.54 11.93 0.88
N ASP A 140 -10.11 13.06 1.41
CA ASP A 140 -10.01 14.30 0.64
C ASP A 140 -8.78 14.30 -0.27
N MET A 141 -7.62 13.89 0.22
CA MET A 141 -6.40 13.79 -0.57
C MET A 141 -6.53 12.76 -1.69
N HIS A 142 -7.24 11.66 -1.47
CA HIS A 142 -7.44 10.61 -2.47
C HIS A 142 -8.15 11.09 -3.75
N ARG A 143 -8.81 12.24 -3.71
CA ARG A 143 -9.44 12.87 -4.89
C ARG A 143 -8.42 13.51 -5.84
N HIS A 144 -7.19 13.76 -5.40
CA HIS A 144 -6.10 14.30 -6.23
C HIS A 144 -5.46 13.23 -7.11
N ARG A 145 -6.11 12.91 -8.22
CA ARG A 145 -5.75 11.78 -9.10
C ARG A 145 -4.44 11.94 -9.86
N ARG A 146 -3.81 13.12 -9.84
CA ARG A 146 -2.51 13.34 -10.47
C ARG A 146 -1.34 12.82 -9.65
N CYS A 147 -1.52 12.66 -8.35
CA CYS A 147 -0.52 12.10 -7.45
C CYS A 147 -0.67 10.59 -7.41
N GLN A 148 0.44 9.87 -7.53
CA GLN A 148 0.45 8.44 -7.20
C GLN A 148 0.36 8.31 -5.69
N GLN A 149 -0.68 7.65 -5.20
CA GLN A 149 -0.94 7.50 -3.77
C GLN A 149 -0.89 6.03 -3.39
N ILE A 150 0.01 5.70 -2.48
CA ILE A 150 0.20 4.36 -1.92
C ILE A 150 -0.17 4.46 -0.44
N GLN A 151 -1.08 3.63 0.01
CA GLN A 151 -1.51 3.63 1.41
C GLN A 151 -1.22 2.29 2.06
N GLN A 152 -0.86 2.33 3.32
CA GLN A 152 -0.86 1.17 4.20
C GLN A 152 -2.31 0.81 4.59
N ASN A 153 -2.49 -0.34 5.23
CA ASN A 153 -3.79 -0.67 5.82
C ASN A 153 -4.10 0.27 6.98
N PHE A 154 -5.36 0.63 7.14
CA PHE A 154 -5.79 1.42 8.30
C PHE A 154 -5.53 0.67 9.60
N THR A 155 -5.02 1.40 10.58
CA THR A 155 -4.64 0.84 11.88
C THR A 155 -4.72 1.92 12.96
N THR A 156 -4.83 1.52 14.21
CA THR A 156 -4.70 2.39 15.38
C THR A 156 -3.29 2.38 15.97
N LEU A 157 -2.34 1.68 15.34
CA LEU A 157 -0.95 1.54 15.84
C LEU A 157 -0.21 2.89 15.91
N HIS A 158 -0.59 3.84 15.04
CA HIS A 158 0.00 5.19 15.01
C HIS A 158 -0.77 6.22 15.85
N GLY A 159 -1.69 5.75 16.67
CA GLY A 159 -2.60 6.59 17.44
C GLY A 159 -3.93 6.84 16.74
N TYR A 160 -4.77 7.61 17.42
CA TYR A 160 -6.07 8.07 16.92
C TYR A 160 -6.50 9.31 17.69
N ASP A 161 -7.29 10.15 17.06
CA ASP A 161 -7.87 11.32 17.70
C ASP A 161 -9.26 11.00 18.24
N VAL A 162 -9.52 11.42 19.46
CA VAL A 162 -10.86 11.39 20.04
C VAL A 162 -11.49 12.78 19.85
N PRO A 163 -12.61 12.88 19.12
CA PRO A 163 -13.28 14.19 18.94
C PRO A 163 -13.62 14.86 20.26
N PRO A 164 -13.36 16.17 20.42
CA PRO A 164 -13.62 16.88 21.66
C PRO A 164 -15.03 16.71 22.24
N PRO A 165 -16.11 16.62 21.44
CA PRO A 165 -17.45 16.37 21.98
C PRO A 165 -17.59 14.99 22.66
N LEU A 166 -16.84 13.97 22.25
CA LEU A 166 -16.86 12.64 22.88
C LEU A 166 -16.16 12.70 24.23
N ILE A 167 -15.00 13.38 24.29
CA ILE A 167 -14.28 13.61 25.57
C ILE A 167 -15.17 14.34 26.56
N GLN A 168 -15.88 15.41 26.12
CA GLN A 168 -16.80 16.16 26.97
C GLN A 168 -18.00 15.34 27.45
N ALA A 169 -18.39 14.34 26.67
CA ALA A 169 -19.48 13.41 27.04
C ALA A 169 -19.01 12.23 27.90
N GLY A 170 -17.70 12.11 28.19
CA GLY A 170 -17.13 10.99 28.94
C GLY A 170 -17.21 9.65 28.18
N LEU A 171 -17.10 9.71 26.85
CA LEU A 171 -17.16 8.56 25.94
C LEU A 171 -15.80 8.29 25.27
N ASP A 172 -14.71 8.70 25.88
CA ASP A 172 -13.32 8.52 25.48
C ASP A 172 -12.69 7.18 25.93
#